data_cc4871aad5a63eb54e46948517e5d584
#
_entry.id   cc4871aad5a63eb54e46948517e5d584
#
_cell.length_a   1.000
_cell.length_b   1.000
_cell.length_c   1.000
_cell.angle_alpha   90.00
_cell.angle_beta   90.00
_cell.angle_gamma   90.00
#
_symmetry.space_group_name_H-M   'P 1'
#
loop_
_entity.id
_entity.type
_entity.pdbx_description
1 polymer ?
#
loop_
_entity_poly.entity_id
_entity_poly.type
_entity_poly.pdbx_seq_one_letter_code
_entity_poly.pdbx_strand_id
1 'polypeptide(L)'
;MSIEKKILYIQSSVDEEFRLVVNDQWKSTESDHRSKIRNCIEENFTSRFNRQQLAWLNDLNRLPQAEDGFFSIAHCKTLGGFTYSKHPHGFDVEQSSRISTDIIQRTASAKEQAAAPHLSFLWVGKEGGYKALSSTRADLVITDLLCTEWQSHFENQVFSFRLNSLKTLDFGLNKGFIFSEADNLFCIYFK
;
A
#
# COMPACT_ATOMS: atom_id res chain seq x y z
N MET A 1 -8.23 -2.63 -18.28
CA MET A 1 -8.52 -1.27 -17.75
C MET A 1 -7.19 -0.60 -17.43
N SER A 2 -7.01 0.67 -17.79
CA SER A 2 -5.76 1.38 -17.49
C SER A 2 -5.61 1.67 -15.99
N ILE A 3 -4.36 1.97 -15.55
CA ILE A 3 -4.08 2.29 -14.14
C ILE A 3 -4.86 3.52 -13.67
N GLU A 4 -5.05 4.52 -14.53
CA GLU A 4 -5.84 5.72 -14.21
C GLU A 4 -7.29 5.39 -13.86
N LYS A 5 -7.93 4.47 -14.59
CA LYS A 5 -9.30 4.03 -14.29
C LYS A 5 -9.39 3.26 -12.98
N LYS A 6 -8.35 2.47 -12.64
CA LYS A 6 -8.25 1.76 -11.35
C LYS A 6 -8.14 2.78 -10.20
N ILE A 7 -7.32 3.82 -10.38
CA ILE A 7 -7.17 4.91 -9.41
C ILE A 7 -8.49 5.68 -9.24
N LEU A 8 -9.16 6.05 -10.32
CA LEU A 8 -10.46 6.74 -10.28
C LEU A 8 -11.51 5.92 -9.52
N TYR A 9 -11.51 4.60 -9.66
CA TYR A 9 -12.38 3.74 -8.87
C TYR A 9 -12.08 3.79 -7.38
N ILE A 10 -10.80 3.75 -6.99
CA ILE A 10 -10.39 3.87 -5.59
C ILE A 10 -10.77 5.24 -5.04
N GLN A 11 -10.54 6.31 -5.80
CA GLN A 11 -10.94 7.67 -5.45
C GLN A 11 -12.44 7.76 -5.16
N SER A 12 -13.27 7.29 -6.07
CA SER A 12 -14.73 7.32 -5.90
C SER A 12 -15.24 6.44 -4.76
N SER A 13 -14.44 5.44 -4.36
CA SER A 13 -14.83 4.46 -3.34
C SER A 13 -14.45 4.87 -1.92
N VAL A 14 -13.42 5.72 -1.75
CA VAL A 14 -12.84 6.02 -0.43
C VAL A 14 -12.47 7.48 -0.26
N ASP A 15 -11.70 8.07 -1.19
CA ASP A 15 -11.10 9.39 -1.02
C ASP A 15 -10.84 10.05 -2.38
N GLU A 16 -11.60 11.08 -2.71
CA GLU A 16 -11.47 11.82 -3.99
C GLU A 16 -10.09 12.48 -4.16
N GLU A 17 -9.39 12.78 -3.05
CA GLU A 17 -8.05 13.34 -3.08
C GLU A 17 -6.95 12.28 -3.13
N PHE A 18 -7.29 11.00 -3.08
CA PHE A 18 -6.30 9.92 -3.21
C PHE A 18 -5.44 10.11 -4.47
N ARG A 19 -4.12 9.94 -4.31
CA ARG A 19 -3.16 9.97 -5.41
C ARG A 19 -2.24 8.75 -5.32
N LEU A 20 -1.92 8.20 -6.48
CA LEU A 20 -0.87 7.20 -6.65
C LEU A 20 0.10 7.72 -7.71
N VAL A 21 1.38 7.82 -7.36
CA VAL A 21 2.47 8.19 -8.26
C VAL A 21 3.51 7.10 -8.25
N VAL A 22 3.84 6.57 -9.42
CA VAL A 22 4.83 5.50 -9.60
C VAL A 22 5.80 5.84 -10.71
N ASN A 23 7.05 5.38 -10.58
CA ASN A 23 8.09 5.62 -11.56
C ASN A 23 9.11 4.46 -11.54
N ASP A 24 9.56 4.01 -12.71
CA ASP A 24 10.56 2.97 -12.87
C ASP A 24 11.98 3.42 -12.47
N GLN A 25 12.23 4.73 -12.39
CA GLN A 25 13.48 5.30 -11.87
C GLN A 25 13.58 5.22 -10.33
N TRP A 26 12.49 4.80 -9.66
CA TRP A 26 12.42 4.68 -8.19
C TRP A 26 12.48 3.23 -7.70
N LYS A 27 12.94 2.33 -8.54
CA LYS A 27 13.11 0.92 -8.22
C LYS A 27 14.16 0.70 -7.13
N SER A 28 13.99 -0.33 -6.32
CA SER A 28 14.87 -0.64 -5.16
C SER A 28 16.31 -0.98 -5.52
N THR A 29 16.62 -1.19 -6.80
CA THR A 29 17.99 -1.39 -7.31
C THR A 29 18.79 -0.09 -7.43
N GLU A 30 18.12 1.06 -7.43
CA GLU A 30 18.78 2.37 -7.42
C GLU A 30 19.12 2.79 -6.00
N SER A 31 20.34 3.22 -5.75
CA SER A 31 20.82 3.57 -4.40
C SER A 31 20.11 4.77 -3.77
N ASP A 32 19.61 5.68 -4.61
CA ASP A 32 18.97 6.94 -4.24
C ASP A 32 17.44 6.95 -4.42
N HIS A 33 16.83 5.79 -4.69
CA HIS A 33 15.40 5.69 -4.96
C HIS A 33 14.51 6.34 -3.89
N ARG A 34 14.86 6.17 -2.60
CA ARG A 34 14.09 6.76 -1.48
C ARG A 34 14.14 8.29 -1.49
N SER A 35 15.30 8.86 -1.79
CA SER A 35 15.47 10.31 -1.90
C SER A 35 14.71 10.86 -3.11
N LYS A 36 14.77 10.19 -4.26
CA LYS A 36 14.01 10.57 -5.45
C LYS A 36 12.50 10.61 -5.21
N ILE A 37 11.94 9.61 -4.52
CA ILE A 37 10.53 9.60 -4.15
C ILE A 37 10.19 10.80 -3.27
N ARG A 38 11.01 11.10 -2.25
CA ARG A 38 10.77 12.20 -1.31
C ARG A 38 10.89 13.57 -1.97
N ASN A 39 11.84 13.75 -2.87
CA ASN A 39 11.97 14.98 -3.66
C ASN A 39 10.71 15.22 -4.51
N CYS A 40 10.18 14.16 -5.14
CA CYS A 40 8.94 14.27 -5.90
C CYS A 40 7.74 14.60 -4.98
N ILE A 41 7.67 14.04 -3.77
CA ILE A 41 6.65 14.42 -2.78
C ILE A 41 6.80 15.91 -2.42
N GLU A 42 8.00 16.39 -2.13
CA GLU A 42 8.28 17.78 -1.81
C GLU A 42 7.83 18.72 -2.95
N GLU A 43 8.27 18.45 -4.18
CA GLU A 43 7.94 19.26 -5.36
C GLU A 43 6.43 19.39 -5.61
N ASN A 44 5.68 18.31 -5.42
CA ASN A 44 4.26 18.27 -5.78
C ASN A 44 3.30 18.59 -4.61
N PHE A 45 3.77 18.51 -3.37
CA PHE A 45 2.93 18.65 -2.19
C PHE A 45 3.47 19.67 -1.16
N THR A 46 4.44 20.53 -1.52
CA THR A 46 5.05 21.50 -0.61
C THR A 46 4.04 22.30 0.19
N SER A 47 2.94 22.72 -0.43
CA SER A 47 1.88 23.51 0.21
C SER A 47 1.11 22.75 1.32
N ARG A 48 1.26 21.43 1.40
CA ARG A 48 0.61 20.58 2.41
C ARG A 48 1.50 20.26 3.60
N PHE A 49 2.71 20.83 3.64
CA PHE A 49 3.67 20.60 4.72
C PHE A 49 3.94 21.90 5.47
N ASN A 50 3.98 21.85 6.80
CA ASN A 50 4.58 22.90 7.60
C ASN A 50 6.12 22.76 7.58
N ARG A 51 6.81 23.79 8.11
CA ARG A 51 8.28 23.85 8.12
C ARG A 51 8.94 22.64 8.79
N GLN A 52 8.36 22.13 9.87
CA GLN A 52 8.90 20.99 10.60
C GLN A 52 8.72 19.69 9.81
N GLN A 53 7.57 19.52 9.17
CA GLN A 53 7.28 18.35 8.34
C GLN A 53 8.17 18.29 7.10
N LEU A 54 8.45 19.44 6.46
CA LEU A 54 9.43 19.53 5.36
C LEU A 54 10.83 19.10 5.82
N ALA A 55 11.26 19.53 7.01
CA ALA A 55 12.55 19.09 7.56
C ALA A 55 12.59 17.57 7.78
N TRP A 56 11.47 16.96 8.17
CA TRP A 56 11.35 15.50 8.36
C TRP A 56 11.23 14.74 7.06
N LEU A 57 10.82 15.36 5.97
CA LEU A 57 10.71 14.70 4.68
C LEU A 57 12.04 14.08 4.22
N ASN A 58 13.16 14.68 4.60
CA ASN A 58 14.50 14.17 4.30
C ASN A 58 15.00 13.08 5.27
N ASP A 59 14.29 12.83 6.37
CA ASP A 59 14.60 11.72 7.30
C ASP A 59 14.06 10.40 6.75
N LEU A 60 14.93 9.59 6.16
CA LEU A 60 14.56 8.30 5.55
C LEU A 60 13.99 7.27 6.54
N ASN A 61 14.11 7.51 7.85
CA ASN A 61 13.57 6.63 8.88
C ASN A 61 12.14 7.01 9.30
N ARG A 62 11.59 8.08 8.75
CA ARG A 62 10.22 8.55 9.04
C ARG A 62 9.36 8.45 7.79
N LEU A 63 8.09 8.13 7.98
CA LEU A 63 7.11 8.29 6.91
C LEU A 63 6.76 9.77 6.75
N PRO A 64 6.66 10.29 5.51
CA PRO A 64 6.15 11.63 5.27
C PRO A 64 4.73 11.77 5.80
N GLN A 65 4.44 12.88 6.47
CA GLN A 65 3.11 13.20 6.97
C GLN A 65 2.82 14.68 6.71
N ALA A 66 1.78 14.96 5.95
CA ALA A 66 1.27 16.31 5.72
C ALA A 66 0.38 16.78 6.89
N GLU A 67 0.01 18.06 6.92
CA GLU A 67 -0.92 18.60 7.92
C GLU A 67 -2.32 17.98 7.77
N ASP A 68 -2.74 17.74 6.53
CA ASP A 68 -4.09 17.34 6.19
C ASP A 68 -4.16 15.93 5.54
N GLY A 69 -3.10 15.13 5.65
CA GLY A 69 -3.09 13.80 5.03
C GLY A 69 -1.85 12.97 5.32
N PHE A 70 -1.83 11.81 4.72
CA PHE A 70 -0.87 10.75 4.95
C PHE A 70 -0.21 10.34 3.65
N PHE A 71 1.06 9.98 3.72
CA PHE A 71 1.81 9.37 2.64
C PHE A 71 2.18 7.94 3.00
N SER A 72 2.19 7.07 2.00
CA SER A 72 2.78 5.75 2.12
C SER A 72 3.70 5.51 0.93
N ILE A 73 4.87 4.92 1.17
CA ILE A 73 5.92 4.70 0.16
C ILE A 73 6.16 3.21 0.02
N ALA A 74 6.30 2.75 -1.22
CA ALA A 74 6.71 1.39 -1.52
C ALA A 74 7.62 1.35 -2.76
N HIS A 75 8.42 0.30 -2.86
CA HIS A 75 9.29 0.06 -4.01
C HIS A 75 9.60 -1.43 -4.14
N CYS A 76 9.69 -1.88 -5.37
CA CYS A 76 10.17 -3.21 -5.73
C CYS A 76 11.35 -3.11 -6.71
N LYS A 77 11.76 -4.21 -7.34
CA LYS A 77 12.89 -4.19 -8.28
C LYS A 77 12.60 -3.52 -9.61
N THR A 78 11.35 -3.32 -9.97
CA THR A 78 10.93 -2.77 -11.26
C THR A 78 10.51 -1.32 -11.19
N LEU A 79 9.97 -0.88 -10.05
CA LEU A 79 9.50 0.48 -9.83
C LEU A 79 9.42 0.83 -8.35
N GLY A 80 9.23 2.10 -8.05
CA GLY A 80 8.83 2.60 -6.75
C GLY A 80 7.72 3.63 -6.88
N GLY A 81 7.14 4.02 -5.75
CA GLY A 81 6.08 4.99 -5.76
C GLY A 81 5.66 5.43 -4.36
N PHE A 82 4.70 6.32 -4.37
CA PHE A 82 4.02 6.76 -3.16
C PHE A 82 2.52 6.97 -3.41
N THR A 83 1.79 6.94 -2.33
CA THR A 83 0.38 7.32 -2.29
C THR A 83 0.19 8.48 -1.32
N TYR A 84 -0.81 9.32 -1.61
CA TYR A 84 -1.34 10.34 -0.72
C TYR A 84 -2.83 10.12 -0.51
N SER A 85 -3.32 10.31 0.72
CA SER A 85 -4.74 10.26 1.07
C SER A 85 -5.01 11.08 2.34
N LYS A 86 -6.23 11.56 2.51
CA LYS A 86 -6.73 12.14 3.77
C LYS A 86 -6.94 11.09 4.86
N HIS A 87 -7.02 9.83 4.49
CA HIS A 87 -7.17 8.72 5.43
C HIS A 87 -5.83 8.03 5.69
N PRO A 88 -5.58 7.58 6.93
CA PRO A 88 -4.46 6.69 7.23
C PRO A 88 -4.51 5.46 6.32
N HIS A 89 -3.41 5.17 5.65
CA HIS A 89 -3.35 4.07 4.69
C HIS A 89 -1.95 3.50 4.56
N GLY A 90 -1.87 2.31 3.97
CA GLY A 90 -0.62 1.67 3.59
C GLY A 90 -0.63 1.33 2.11
N PHE A 91 0.49 1.57 1.47
CA PHE A 91 0.76 1.24 0.08
C PHE A 91 1.85 0.19 0.00
N ASP A 92 1.61 -0.84 -0.80
CA ASP A 92 2.60 -1.82 -1.17
C ASP A 92 2.63 -2.06 -2.67
N VAL A 93 3.83 -2.36 -3.19
CA VAL A 93 4.02 -2.77 -4.57
C VAL A 93 5.08 -3.85 -4.63
N GLU A 94 4.72 -4.97 -5.28
CA GLU A 94 5.60 -6.11 -5.44
C GLU A 94 5.57 -6.66 -6.85
N GLN A 95 6.69 -7.21 -7.29
CA GLN A 95 6.75 -7.94 -8.54
C GLN A 95 6.14 -9.34 -8.32
N SER A 96 5.06 -9.65 -9.04
CA SER A 96 4.26 -10.88 -8.86
C SER A 96 5.11 -12.14 -8.94
N SER A 97 6.01 -12.20 -9.91
CA SER A 97 6.91 -13.34 -10.14
C SER A 97 7.93 -13.58 -9.01
N ARG A 98 8.07 -12.65 -8.06
CA ARG A 98 8.99 -12.75 -6.91
C ARG A 98 8.33 -13.19 -5.61
N ILE A 99 7.02 -13.22 -5.56
CA ILE A 99 6.30 -13.67 -4.37
C ILE A 99 6.33 -15.20 -4.34
N SER A 100 7.14 -15.75 -3.45
CA SER A 100 7.31 -17.19 -3.35
C SER A 100 6.18 -17.86 -2.58
N THR A 101 5.89 -19.11 -2.91
CA THR A 101 4.95 -19.95 -2.16
C THR A 101 5.34 -20.07 -0.69
N ASP A 102 6.64 -20.14 -0.40
CA ASP A 102 7.13 -20.25 0.99
C ASP A 102 6.76 -19.05 1.86
N ILE A 103 6.77 -17.83 1.29
CA ILE A 103 6.37 -16.64 2.05
C ILE A 103 4.87 -16.69 2.36
N ILE A 104 4.06 -17.15 1.38
CA ILE A 104 2.62 -17.32 1.58
C ILE A 104 2.32 -18.34 2.66
N GLN A 105 2.99 -19.52 2.62
CA GLN A 105 2.79 -20.59 3.61
C GLN A 105 3.15 -20.15 5.04
N ARG A 106 4.17 -19.29 5.19
CA ARG A 106 4.57 -18.76 6.50
C ARG A 106 3.69 -17.65 7.02
N THR A 107 2.97 -16.93 6.14
CA THR A 107 2.25 -15.72 6.51
C THR A 107 0.73 -15.84 6.41
N ALA A 108 0.21 -16.87 5.75
CA ALA A 108 -1.23 -17.04 5.55
C ALA A 108 -1.67 -18.46 5.91
N SER A 109 -2.78 -18.58 6.62
CA SER A 109 -3.41 -19.86 6.96
C SER A 109 -3.96 -20.55 5.71
N ALA A 110 -4.15 -21.88 5.78
CA ALA A 110 -4.78 -22.64 4.71
C ALA A 110 -6.19 -22.13 4.34
N LYS A 111 -6.93 -21.61 5.33
CA LYS A 111 -8.26 -21.01 5.12
C LYS A 111 -8.18 -19.72 4.31
N GLU A 112 -7.19 -18.85 4.60
CA GLU A 112 -6.96 -17.65 3.80
C GLU A 112 -6.52 -17.98 2.38
N GLN A 113 -5.61 -18.96 2.23
CA GLN A 113 -5.14 -19.41 0.92
C GLN A 113 -6.27 -19.95 0.04
N ALA A 114 -7.21 -20.71 0.63
CA ALA A 114 -8.38 -21.22 -0.08
C ALA A 114 -9.40 -20.14 -0.46
N ALA A 115 -9.47 -19.03 0.29
CA ALA A 115 -10.42 -17.94 0.06
C ALA A 115 -9.88 -16.86 -0.88
N ALA A 116 -8.57 -16.73 -1.04
CA ALA A 116 -7.96 -15.67 -1.83
C ALA A 116 -8.15 -15.89 -3.33
N PRO A 117 -8.46 -14.85 -4.12
CA PRO A 117 -8.54 -14.95 -5.58
C PRO A 117 -7.21 -15.37 -6.22
N HIS A 118 -6.09 -14.95 -5.64
CA HIS A 118 -4.75 -15.33 -6.00
C HIS A 118 -3.84 -15.32 -4.76
N LEU A 119 -2.95 -16.30 -4.64
CA LEU A 119 -2.10 -16.44 -3.45
C LEU A 119 -1.20 -15.22 -3.19
N SER A 120 -0.64 -14.63 -4.25
CA SER A 120 0.21 -13.43 -4.12
C SER A 120 -0.53 -12.21 -3.55
N PHE A 121 -1.86 -12.16 -3.67
CA PHE A 121 -2.67 -11.08 -3.10
C PHE A 121 -2.65 -11.09 -1.57
N LEU A 122 -2.48 -12.26 -0.96
CA LEU A 122 -2.34 -12.36 0.50
C LEU A 122 -1.09 -11.64 1.00
N TRP A 123 0.03 -11.79 0.30
CA TRP A 123 1.27 -11.11 0.68
C TRP A 123 1.13 -9.60 0.57
N VAL A 124 0.82 -9.09 -0.63
CA VAL A 124 0.73 -7.62 -0.83
C VAL A 124 -0.40 -7.00 -0.01
N GLY A 125 -1.50 -7.72 0.21
CA GLY A 125 -2.61 -7.28 1.06
C GLY A 125 -2.20 -7.11 2.52
N LYS A 126 -1.47 -8.09 3.06
CA LYS A 126 -0.94 -8.03 4.43
C LYS A 126 0.14 -6.98 4.59
N GLU A 127 1.05 -6.81 3.61
CA GLU A 127 2.07 -5.75 3.62
C GLU A 127 1.43 -4.35 3.60
N GLY A 128 0.46 -4.11 2.72
CA GLY A 128 -0.28 -2.85 2.68
C GLY A 128 -1.00 -2.58 4.00
N GLY A 129 -1.68 -3.59 4.54
CA GLY A 129 -2.34 -3.50 5.84
C GLY A 129 -1.37 -3.25 6.99
N TYR A 130 -0.26 -3.98 7.02
CA TYR A 130 0.78 -3.80 8.04
C TYR A 130 1.35 -2.37 8.03
N LYS A 131 1.64 -1.81 6.85
CA LYS A 131 2.11 -0.42 6.72
C LYS A 131 1.11 0.59 7.26
N ALA A 132 -0.20 0.36 7.05
CA ALA A 132 -1.25 1.24 7.57
C ALA A 132 -1.41 1.18 9.09
N LEU A 133 -1.19 0.00 9.69
CA LEU A 133 -1.56 -0.31 11.08
C LEU A 133 -0.37 -0.29 12.05
N SER A 134 0.84 -0.60 11.58
CA SER A 134 2.04 -0.73 12.42
C SER A 134 2.45 0.56 13.13
N SER A 135 2.13 1.74 12.56
CA SER A 135 2.39 3.03 13.20
C SER A 135 1.61 3.21 14.51
N THR A 136 0.51 2.49 14.70
CA THR A 136 -0.34 2.56 15.91
C THR A 136 -0.15 1.39 16.86
N ARG A 137 0.55 0.33 16.44
CA ARG A 137 0.76 -0.90 17.21
C ARG A 137 2.14 -1.49 16.96
N ALA A 138 3.08 -1.16 17.84
CA ALA A 138 4.47 -1.62 17.74
C ALA A 138 4.64 -3.16 17.87
N ASP A 139 3.67 -3.85 18.48
CA ASP A 139 3.66 -5.31 18.66
C ASP A 139 2.94 -6.06 17.54
N LEU A 140 2.47 -5.34 16.50
CA LEU A 140 1.81 -5.96 15.35
C LEU A 140 2.86 -6.68 14.49
N VAL A 141 2.54 -7.89 14.06
CA VAL A 141 3.30 -8.63 13.05
C VAL A 141 2.38 -9.01 11.88
N ILE A 142 2.96 -9.19 10.71
CA ILE A 142 2.20 -9.42 9.46
C ILE A 142 1.30 -10.66 9.53
N THR A 143 1.69 -11.66 10.29
CA THR A 143 0.91 -12.89 10.52
C THR A 143 -0.32 -12.70 11.40
N ASP A 144 -0.42 -11.58 12.13
CA ASP A 144 -1.63 -11.24 12.90
C ASP A 144 -2.78 -10.78 12.00
N LEU A 145 -2.48 -10.36 10.78
CA LEU A 145 -3.46 -9.84 9.83
C LEU A 145 -4.03 -10.96 8.94
N LEU A 146 -5.34 -10.95 8.75
CA LEU A 146 -6.08 -11.94 7.95
C LEU A 146 -6.83 -11.21 6.84
N CYS A 147 -6.51 -11.52 5.57
CA CYS A 147 -7.25 -10.97 4.43
C CYS A 147 -8.57 -11.73 4.25
N THR A 148 -9.67 -10.99 4.25
CA THR A 148 -11.04 -11.54 4.22
C THR A 148 -11.95 -10.75 3.28
N GLU A 149 -13.17 -11.24 3.06
CA GLU A 149 -14.24 -10.52 2.33
C GLU A 149 -13.82 -10.03 0.94
N TRP A 150 -13.19 -10.90 0.17
CA TRP A 150 -12.74 -10.61 -1.18
C TRP A 150 -13.92 -10.32 -2.12
N GLN A 151 -13.80 -9.24 -2.89
CA GLN A 151 -14.75 -8.88 -3.93
C GLN A 151 -14.00 -8.50 -5.20
N SER A 152 -14.48 -8.99 -6.33
CA SER A 152 -13.94 -8.69 -7.66
C SER A 152 -14.72 -7.54 -8.30
N HIS A 153 -13.99 -6.65 -8.98
CA HIS A 153 -14.53 -5.52 -9.72
C HIS A 153 -13.93 -5.50 -11.13
N PHE A 154 -14.70 -5.01 -12.12
CA PHE A 154 -14.24 -4.84 -13.49
C PHE A 154 -13.63 -6.12 -14.09
N GLU A 155 -14.40 -7.21 -14.09
CA GLU A 155 -13.96 -8.48 -14.67
C GLU A 155 -12.60 -8.95 -14.11
N ASN A 156 -12.45 -8.93 -12.79
CA ASN A 156 -11.25 -9.33 -12.06
C ASN A 156 -10.00 -8.44 -12.28
N GLN A 157 -10.17 -7.17 -12.64
CA GLN A 157 -9.04 -6.24 -12.79
C GLN A 157 -8.70 -5.47 -11.52
N VAL A 158 -9.65 -5.34 -10.60
CA VAL A 158 -9.45 -4.81 -9.25
C VAL A 158 -10.14 -5.73 -8.26
N PHE A 159 -9.49 -6.01 -7.16
CA PHE A 159 -10.06 -6.75 -6.04
C PHE A 159 -10.09 -5.86 -4.81
N SER A 160 -11.20 -5.85 -4.11
CA SER A 160 -11.25 -5.28 -2.76
C SER A 160 -11.28 -6.38 -1.71
N PHE A 161 -10.80 -6.06 -0.52
CA PHE A 161 -10.75 -6.95 0.63
C PHE A 161 -10.86 -6.16 1.92
N ARG A 162 -11.13 -6.87 3.01
CA ARG A 162 -11.01 -6.35 4.38
C ARG A 162 -9.91 -7.09 5.12
N LEU A 163 -9.38 -6.45 6.15
CA LEU A 163 -8.52 -7.12 7.11
C LEU A 163 -9.32 -7.47 8.37
N ASN A 164 -9.00 -8.63 8.90
CA ASN A 164 -9.29 -9.00 10.27
C ASN A 164 -7.96 -9.18 11.01
N SER A 165 -7.98 -9.30 12.34
CA SER A 165 -6.76 -9.48 13.10
C SER A 165 -6.95 -10.46 14.24
N LEU A 166 -5.90 -11.19 14.57
CA LEU A 166 -5.80 -12.01 15.80
C LEU A 166 -5.66 -11.14 17.05
N LYS A 167 -5.35 -9.85 16.89
CA LYS A 167 -5.26 -8.84 17.96
C LYS A 167 -6.41 -7.85 17.85
N THR A 168 -6.78 -7.22 18.96
CA THR A 168 -7.75 -6.12 18.95
C THR A 168 -7.15 -4.90 18.25
N LEU A 169 -7.67 -4.55 17.08
CA LEU A 169 -7.28 -3.39 16.28
C LEU A 169 -8.50 -2.54 15.94
N ASP A 170 -8.28 -1.24 15.87
CA ASP A 170 -9.21 -0.31 15.24
C ASP A 170 -8.85 -0.16 13.77
N PHE A 171 -9.73 -0.64 12.90
CA PHE A 171 -9.52 -0.66 11.45
C PHE A 171 -10.11 0.57 10.73
N GLY A 172 -10.92 1.38 11.39
CA GLY A 172 -11.59 2.52 10.75
C GLY A 172 -12.36 2.12 9.50
N LEU A 173 -11.93 2.58 8.32
CA LEU A 173 -12.55 2.25 7.03
C LEU A 173 -12.43 0.78 6.66
N ASN A 174 -11.33 0.16 7.04
CA ASN A 174 -11.04 -1.26 6.79
C ASN A 174 -11.31 -1.69 5.34
N LYS A 175 -10.68 -1.05 4.38
CA LYS A 175 -10.90 -1.34 2.96
C LYS A 175 -9.59 -1.37 2.19
N GLY A 176 -9.27 -2.53 1.64
CA GLY A 176 -8.11 -2.73 0.78
C GLY A 176 -8.49 -2.89 -0.69
N PHE A 177 -7.57 -2.51 -1.57
CA PHE A 177 -7.66 -2.70 -3.02
C PHE A 177 -6.37 -3.30 -3.54
N ILE A 178 -6.50 -4.31 -4.40
CA ILE A 178 -5.39 -4.92 -5.11
C ILE A 178 -5.69 -4.92 -6.61
N PHE A 179 -4.70 -4.55 -7.38
CA PHE A 179 -4.73 -4.66 -8.84
C PHE A 179 -3.34 -4.95 -9.40
N SER A 180 -3.30 -5.47 -10.61
CA SER A 180 -2.07 -5.70 -11.34
C SER A 180 -1.88 -4.69 -12.47
N GLU A 181 -0.61 -4.34 -12.75
CA GLU A 181 -0.21 -3.63 -13.95
C GLU A 181 1.14 -4.21 -14.42
N ALA A 182 1.17 -4.78 -15.62
CA ALA A 182 2.26 -5.65 -16.08
C ALA A 182 2.54 -6.77 -15.05
N ASP A 183 3.79 -6.97 -14.62
CA ASP A 183 4.17 -7.96 -13.59
C ASP A 183 4.13 -7.40 -12.15
N ASN A 184 3.62 -6.19 -11.96
CA ASN A 184 3.56 -5.58 -10.64
C ASN A 184 2.16 -5.71 -10.03
N LEU A 185 2.11 -6.06 -8.75
CA LEU A 185 0.92 -6.03 -7.91
C LEU A 185 0.97 -4.80 -7.02
N PHE A 186 -0.12 -4.09 -7.01
CA PHE A 186 -0.33 -2.88 -6.20
C PHE A 186 -1.36 -3.17 -5.13
N CYS A 187 -1.07 -2.82 -3.91
CA CYS A 187 -2.02 -2.86 -2.81
C CYS A 187 -2.12 -1.48 -2.16
N ILE A 188 -3.33 -1.00 -1.96
CA ILE A 188 -3.64 0.16 -1.15
C ILE A 188 -4.65 -0.29 -0.08
N TYR A 189 -4.30 -0.13 1.19
CA TYR A 189 -5.19 -0.45 2.30
C TYR A 189 -5.46 0.81 3.12
N PHE A 190 -6.72 1.17 3.28
CA PHE A 190 -7.22 2.27 4.11
C PHE A 190 -7.66 1.74 5.46
N LYS A 191 -7.03 2.31 6.48
CA LYS A 191 -7.33 2.04 7.87
C LYS A 191 -8.66 2.67 8.29
#